data_c51d21812c58bb86facb5af61f3cdcf6
#
_entry.id   c51d21812c58bb86facb5af61f3cdcf6
#
_cell.length_a   1.000
_cell.length_b   1.000
_cell.length_c   1.000
_cell.angle_alpha   90.00
_cell.angle_beta   90.00
_cell.angle_gamma   90.00
#
_symmetry.space_group_name_H-M   'P 1'
#
loop_
_entity.id
_entity.type
_entity.pdbx_description
1 polymer ?
#
loop_
_entity_poly.entity_id
_entity_poly.type
_entity_poly.pdbx_seq_one_letter_code
_entity_poly.pdbx_strand_id
1 'polypeptide(L)'
;VIDLKTINYVGKNIEEIIEQFKSEHDVLDGEYEVNIIDKGTHGIFGLFARDAVAEITITNRYYERKLRDFLEGIFKRFTSEYYIEVTSRGKTFIATCHSEEIGKLIGKHGKGLGALQHIANIFLNRITDTKITVIIDAGNYREKRREQLEKIVLAAIERARKNGKVKLDPMFAFERKIVHEIAKNHRDVHTYSEGLEPYRYVVIEANKEGRRNEDRKHYRNAATGN
;
A
#
# COMPACT_ATOMS: atom_id res chain seq x y z
N VAL A 1 -3.23 1.23 -21.68
CA VAL A 1 -1.81 1.23 -21.34
C VAL A 1 -1.56 2.52 -20.57
N ILE A 2 -0.96 2.43 -19.40
CA ILE A 2 -0.56 3.62 -18.65
C ILE A 2 0.89 3.86 -19.02
N ASP A 3 1.15 4.99 -19.62
CA ASP A 3 2.48 5.46 -19.94
C ASP A 3 3.21 5.78 -18.64
N LEU A 4 4.09 4.87 -18.21
CA LEU A 4 4.90 5.01 -17.03
C LEU A 4 6.26 5.64 -17.34
N LYS A 5 6.81 5.35 -18.51
CA LYS A 5 8.02 5.95 -19.05
C LYS A 5 8.18 5.56 -20.53
N THR A 6 8.14 6.54 -21.41
CA THR A 6 8.33 6.38 -22.85
C THR A 6 9.57 7.13 -23.30
N ILE A 7 10.42 6.52 -24.10
CA ILE A 7 11.70 7.06 -24.54
C ILE A 7 11.83 6.86 -26.05
N ASN A 8 12.26 7.91 -26.76
CA ASN A 8 12.53 7.87 -28.19
C ASN A 8 13.99 7.53 -28.45
N TYR A 9 14.21 6.58 -29.33
CA TYR A 9 15.54 6.13 -29.79
C TYR A 9 15.70 6.30 -31.29
N VAL A 10 16.92 6.60 -31.70
CA VAL A 10 17.36 6.67 -33.09
C VAL A 10 18.62 5.79 -33.23
N GLY A 11 18.66 4.93 -34.24
CA GLY A 11 19.77 4.04 -34.50
C GLY A 11 19.76 3.54 -35.93
N LYS A 12 20.79 2.79 -36.34
CA LYS A 12 20.90 2.29 -37.74
C LYS A 12 19.78 1.32 -38.09
N ASN A 13 19.31 0.56 -37.14
CA ASN A 13 18.22 -0.41 -37.29
C ASN A 13 17.52 -0.61 -35.93
N ILE A 14 16.40 -1.31 -35.93
CA ILE A 14 15.59 -1.55 -34.71
C ILE A 14 16.32 -2.45 -33.72
N GLU A 15 17.11 -3.40 -34.19
CA GLU A 15 17.89 -4.32 -33.34
C GLU A 15 18.93 -3.55 -32.50
N GLU A 16 19.67 -2.61 -33.13
CA GLU A 16 20.63 -1.74 -32.45
C GLU A 16 19.94 -0.87 -31.40
N ILE A 17 18.77 -0.31 -31.74
CA ILE A 17 17.96 0.48 -30.79
C ILE A 17 17.57 -0.34 -29.57
N ILE A 18 17.10 -1.58 -29.77
CA ILE A 18 16.70 -2.47 -28.67
C ILE A 18 17.90 -2.86 -27.81
N GLU A 19 19.05 -3.18 -28.40
CA GLU A 19 20.28 -3.51 -27.68
C GLU A 19 20.77 -2.31 -26.86
N GLN A 20 20.76 -1.11 -27.42
CA GLN A 20 21.11 0.11 -26.73
C GLN A 20 20.16 0.32 -25.54
N PHE A 21 18.85 0.25 -25.76
CA PHE A 21 17.86 0.40 -24.70
C PHE A 21 18.07 -0.59 -23.56
N LYS A 22 18.32 -1.88 -23.88
CA LYS A 22 18.59 -2.91 -22.88
C LYS A 22 19.88 -2.67 -22.10
N SER A 23 20.89 -2.08 -22.74
CA SER A 23 22.16 -1.75 -22.07
C SER A 23 22.04 -0.56 -21.11
N GLU A 24 21.17 0.39 -21.43
CA GLU A 24 20.93 1.59 -20.62
C GLU A 24 19.93 1.36 -19.48
N HIS A 25 19.02 0.41 -19.68
CA HIS A 25 17.94 0.11 -18.74
C HIS A 25 17.98 -1.37 -18.40
N ASP A 26 18.11 -1.72 -17.13
CA ASP A 26 18.08 -3.10 -16.64
C ASP A 26 16.67 -3.71 -16.85
N VAL A 27 16.32 -4.00 -18.12
CA VAL A 27 15.03 -4.55 -18.54
C VAL A 27 15.18 -5.95 -19.09
N LEU A 28 14.15 -6.77 -18.91
CA LEU A 28 14.03 -8.11 -19.46
C LEU A 28 13.04 -8.12 -20.63
N ASP A 29 13.08 -9.18 -21.43
CA ASP A 29 12.11 -9.38 -22.50
C ASP A 29 10.68 -9.44 -21.94
N GLY A 30 9.78 -8.68 -22.57
CA GLY A 30 8.40 -8.53 -22.12
C GLY A 30 8.16 -7.43 -21.06
N GLU A 31 9.20 -6.71 -20.63
CA GLU A 31 9.10 -5.57 -19.72
C GLU A 31 9.03 -4.22 -20.45
N TYR A 32 9.07 -4.24 -21.78
CA TYR A 32 8.95 -3.05 -22.63
C TYR A 32 8.15 -3.37 -23.90
N GLU A 33 7.62 -2.33 -24.50
CA GLU A 33 6.93 -2.36 -25.80
C GLU A 33 7.66 -1.43 -26.76
N VAL A 34 7.83 -1.87 -28.02
CA VAL A 34 8.50 -1.10 -29.07
C VAL A 34 7.46 -0.66 -30.10
N ASN A 35 7.31 0.62 -30.26
CA ASN A 35 6.53 1.26 -31.33
C ASN A 35 7.48 1.80 -32.39
N ILE A 36 7.53 1.18 -33.57
CA ILE A 36 8.42 1.56 -34.66
C ILE A 36 7.80 2.72 -35.41
N ILE A 37 8.47 3.89 -35.36
CA ILE A 37 8.07 5.11 -36.07
C ILE A 37 8.62 5.11 -37.50
N ASP A 38 9.92 4.80 -37.68
CA ASP A 38 10.59 4.60 -38.97
C ASP A 38 11.54 3.42 -38.87
N LYS A 39 11.47 2.50 -39.83
CA LYS A 39 12.37 1.33 -39.89
C LYS A 39 13.78 1.67 -40.34
N GLY A 40 14.00 2.88 -40.86
CA GLY A 40 15.24 3.25 -41.51
C GLY A 40 15.45 2.57 -42.86
N THR A 41 16.54 2.89 -43.51
CA THR A 41 16.97 2.24 -44.74
C THR A 41 18.50 2.14 -44.82
N HIS A 42 19.04 1.01 -45.22
CA HIS A 42 20.50 0.81 -45.31
C HIS A 42 21.16 1.58 -46.45
N GLY A 43 20.37 2.11 -47.43
CA GLY A 43 20.90 2.75 -48.61
C GLY A 43 21.64 1.80 -49.55
N ILE A 44 22.15 2.32 -50.69
CA ILE A 44 23.00 1.58 -51.59
C ILE A 44 24.42 2.13 -51.41
N PHE A 45 25.39 1.26 -51.02
CA PHE A 45 26.76 1.67 -50.71
C PHE A 45 26.87 2.79 -49.64
N GLY A 46 25.93 2.85 -48.67
CA GLY A 46 25.90 3.89 -47.68
C GLY A 46 25.30 5.24 -48.11
N LEU A 47 24.96 5.39 -49.41
CA LEU A 47 24.25 6.56 -49.94
C LEU A 47 22.74 6.37 -49.69
N PHE A 48 22.08 7.41 -49.20
CA PHE A 48 20.63 7.45 -48.88
C PHE A 48 20.22 6.54 -47.71
N ALA A 49 21.15 6.20 -46.80
CA ALA A 49 20.80 5.58 -45.57
C ALA A 49 19.97 6.54 -44.69
N ARG A 50 18.96 6.01 -44.04
CA ARG A 50 18.16 6.74 -43.02
C ARG A 50 18.13 5.90 -41.75
N ASP A 51 18.30 6.57 -40.63
CA ASP A 51 18.23 5.92 -39.33
C ASP A 51 16.81 5.45 -39.02
N ALA A 52 16.74 4.36 -38.28
CA ALA A 52 15.50 3.87 -37.68
C ALA A 52 15.12 4.74 -36.47
N VAL A 53 13.83 4.90 -36.24
CA VAL A 53 13.28 5.62 -35.10
C VAL A 53 12.26 4.73 -34.43
N ALA A 54 12.41 4.52 -33.13
CA ALA A 54 11.46 3.79 -32.33
C ALA A 54 11.18 4.49 -31.01
N GLU A 55 9.95 4.37 -30.56
CA GLU A 55 9.48 4.77 -29.23
C GLU A 55 9.38 3.52 -28.38
N ILE A 56 10.08 3.48 -27.24
CA ILE A 56 10.08 2.32 -26.34
C ILE A 56 9.43 2.72 -25.05
N THR A 57 8.38 1.97 -24.67
CA THR A 57 7.61 2.18 -23.44
C THR A 57 7.91 1.09 -22.43
N ILE A 58 8.37 1.44 -21.24
CA ILE A 58 8.57 0.51 -20.12
C ILE A 58 7.21 0.12 -19.56
N THR A 59 6.94 -1.19 -19.45
CA THR A 59 5.66 -1.73 -18.99
C THR A 59 5.61 -1.88 -17.47
N ASN A 60 4.42 -2.13 -16.95
CA ASN A 60 4.22 -2.42 -15.52
C ASN A 60 5.04 -3.61 -15.04
N ARG A 61 5.32 -4.61 -15.91
CA ARG A 61 6.10 -5.81 -15.55
C ARG A 61 7.50 -5.48 -15.03
N TYR A 62 8.15 -4.49 -15.62
CA TYR A 62 9.44 -3.98 -15.13
C TYR A 62 9.33 -3.47 -13.69
N TYR A 63 8.33 -2.64 -13.41
CA TYR A 63 8.15 -2.05 -12.09
C TYR A 63 7.66 -3.08 -11.06
N GLU A 64 6.89 -4.08 -11.48
CA GLU A 64 6.51 -5.23 -10.65
C GLU A 64 7.74 -6.03 -10.23
N ARG A 65 8.67 -6.32 -11.17
CA ARG A 65 9.94 -6.98 -10.86
C ARG A 65 10.80 -6.12 -9.93
N LYS A 66 11.00 -4.84 -10.25
CA LYS A 66 11.79 -3.93 -9.39
C LYS A 66 11.24 -3.84 -7.97
N LEU A 67 9.92 -3.79 -7.80
CA LEU A 67 9.30 -3.80 -6.49
C LEU A 67 9.52 -5.15 -5.77
N ARG A 68 9.40 -6.26 -6.48
CA ARG A 68 9.66 -7.59 -5.93
C ARG A 68 11.10 -7.72 -5.46
N ASP A 69 12.07 -7.38 -6.31
CA ASP A 69 13.51 -7.44 -6.00
C ASP A 69 13.85 -6.58 -4.77
N PHE A 70 13.27 -5.39 -4.70
CA PHE A 70 13.41 -4.50 -3.54
C PHE A 70 12.90 -5.15 -2.25
N LEU A 71 11.70 -5.71 -2.29
CA LEU A 71 11.08 -6.38 -1.13
C LEU A 71 11.86 -7.64 -0.74
N GLU A 72 12.28 -8.45 -1.70
CA GLU A 72 13.11 -9.63 -1.46
C GLU A 72 14.43 -9.28 -0.77
N GLY A 73 15.09 -8.20 -1.19
CA GLY A 73 16.30 -7.70 -0.54
C GLY A 73 16.11 -7.37 0.94
N ILE A 74 14.88 -6.98 1.34
CA ILE A 74 14.52 -6.75 2.73
C ILE A 74 14.18 -8.07 3.42
N PHE A 75 13.32 -8.89 2.81
CA PHE A 75 12.85 -10.15 3.40
C PHE A 75 13.98 -11.13 3.71
N LYS A 76 14.96 -11.26 2.83
CA LYS A 76 16.18 -12.09 3.02
C LYS A 76 16.93 -11.82 4.32
N ARG A 77 16.73 -10.63 4.93
CA ARG A 77 17.37 -10.26 6.21
C ARG A 77 16.57 -10.66 7.44
N PHE A 78 15.31 -11.04 7.27
CA PHE A 78 14.40 -11.40 8.37
C PHE A 78 14.04 -12.88 8.38
N THR A 79 14.00 -13.52 7.21
CA THR A 79 13.56 -14.91 7.05
C THR A 79 14.19 -15.55 5.83
N SER A 80 14.41 -16.85 5.87
CA SER A 80 14.87 -17.66 4.74
C SER A 80 13.71 -18.12 3.84
N GLU A 81 12.50 -18.18 4.41
CA GLU A 81 11.31 -18.69 3.71
C GLU A 81 10.28 -17.57 3.54
N TYR A 82 10.11 -17.13 2.31
CA TYR A 82 9.12 -16.12 1.95
C TYR A 82 8.65 -16.33 0.51
N TYR A 83 7.46 -15.83 0.25
CA TYR A 83 6.88 -15.71 -1.08
C TYR A 83 6.34 -14.29 -1.26
N ILE A 84 6.70 -13.65 -2.36
CA ILE A 84 6.26 -12.30 -2.70
C ILE A 84 5.68 -12.32 -4.10
N GLU A 85 4.41 -12.02 -4.20
CA GLU A 85 3.71 -11.76 -5.45
C GLU A 85 3.49 -10.27 -5.62
N VAL A 86 3.82 -9.75 -6.80
CA VAL A 86 3.57 -8.35 -7.15
C VAL A 86 2.72 -8.32 -8.40
N THR A 87 1.61 -7.60 -8.31
CA THR A 87 0.69 -7.34 -9.43
C THR A 87 0.41 -5.85 -9.53
N SER A 88 -0.04 -5.39 -10.70
CA SER A 88 -0.43 -4.00 -10.87
C SER A 88 -1.81 -3.88 -11.52
N ARG A 89 -2.53 -2.84 -11.10
CA ARG A 89 -3.77 -2.41 -11.75
C ARG A 89 -3.72 -0.90 -11.94
N GLY A 90 -3.49 -0.52 -13.18
CA GLY A 90 -3.27 0.89 -13.47
C GLY A 90 -2.00 1.41 -12.78
N LYS A 91 -2.14 2.51 -12.04
CA LYS A 91 -1.06 3.14 -11.27
C LYS A 91 -0.89 2.57 -9.84
N THR A 92 -1.60 1.49 -9.51
CA THR A 92 -1.50 0.85 -8.20
C THR A 92 -0.78 -0.48 -8.33
N PHE A 93 0.31 -0.62 -7.58
CA PHE A 93 1.10 -1.85 -7.45
C PHE A 93 0.75 -2.50 -6.11
N ILE A 94 0.43 -3.79 -6.14
CA ILE A 94 0.02 -4.56 -4.95
C ILE A 94 1.05 -5.66 -4.76
N ALA A 95 1.73 -5.64 -3.62
CA ALA A 95 2.64 -6.69 -3.20
C ALA A 95 1.99 -7.52 -2.09
N THR A 96 1.77 -8.81 -2.34
CA THR A 96 1.29 -9.77 -1.35
C THR A 96 2.47 -10.58 -0.84
N CYS A 97 2.73 -10.50 0.47
CA CYS A 97 3.89 -11.09 1.10
C CYS A 97 3.47 -12.20 2.08
N HIS A 98 4.09 -13.35 1.98
CA HIS A 98 3.87 -14.51 2.87
C HIS A 98 5.20 -14.97 3.45
N SER A 99 5.20 -15.29 4.75
CA SER A 99 6.28 -15.95 5.47
C SER A 99 5.75 -16.45 6.81
N GLU A 100 6.33 -17.49 7.37
CA GLU A 100 6.00 -17.92 8.76
C GLU A 100 6.38 -16.83 9.77
N GLU A 101 7.46 -16.11 9.53
CA GLU A 101 7.94 -15.03 10.40
C GLU A 101 7.37 -13.63 10.03
N ILE A 102 6.33 -13.56 9.21
CA ILE A 102 5.75 -12.30 8.71
C ILE A 102 5.39 -11.32 9.84
N GLY A 103 5.08 -11.83 11.03
CA GLY A 103 4.78 -11.03 12.22
C GLY A 103 5.92 -10.09 12.63
N LYS A 104 7.18 -10.50 12.44
CA LYS A 104 8.37 -9.68 12.72
C LYS A 104 8.39 -8.44 11.80
N LEU A 105 8.05 -8.62 10.54
CA LEU A 105 8.00 -7.55 9.55
C LEU A 105 6.80 -6.62 9.77
N ILE A 106 5.64 -7.19 10.09
CA ILE A 106 4.43 -6.41 10.42
C ILE A 106 4.69 -5.47 11.59
N GLY A 107 5.34 -6.01 12.65
CA GLY A 107 5.66 -5.27 13.86
C GLY A 107 4.42 -4.90 14.70
N LYS A 108 4.66 -4.23 15.82
CA LYS A 108 3.58 -3.84 16.76
C LYS A 108 2.56 -2.92 16.06
N HIS A 109 1.31 -3.33 16.04
CA HIS A 109 0.19 -2.63 15.40
C HIS A 109 0.42 -2.29 13.91
N GLY A 110 1.18 -3.11 13.16
CA GLY A 110 1.44 -2.89 11.74
C GLY A 110 2.45 -1.78 11.43
N LYS A 111 3.21 -1.30 12.42
CA LYS A 111 4.19 -0.21 12.23
C LYS A 111 5.27 -0.57 11.23
N GLY A 112 5.80 -1.79 11.28
CA GLY A 112 6.80 -2.28 10.32
C GLY A 112 6.23 -2.33 8.90
N LEU A 113 5.03 -2.90 8.74
CA LEU A 113 4.35 -2.98 7.45
C LEU A 113 4.06 -1.59 6.85
N GLY A 114 3.62 -0.64 7.69
CA GLY A 114 3.38 0.74 7.26
C GLY A 114 4.67 1.45 6.82
N ALA A 115 5.78 1.27 7.55
CA ALA A 115 7.08 1.80 7.18
C ALA A 115 7.61 1.19 5.88
N LEU A 116 7.49 -0.14 5.73
CA LEU A 116 7.89 -0.85 4.51
C LEU A 116 7.11 -0.33 3.29
N GLN A 117 5.79 -0.20 3.42
CA GLN A 117 4.97 0.36 2.34
C GLN A 117 5.37 1.78 1.97
N HIS A 118 5.70 2.62 2.97
CA HIS A 118 6.14 3.99 2.72
C HIS A 118 7.46 4.03 1.94
N ILE A 119 8.45 3.24 2.35
CA ILE A 119 9.74 3.14 1.66
C ILE A 119 9.57 2.58 0.25
N ALA A 120 8.75 1.54 0.08
CA ALA A 120 8.44 0.97 -1.24
C ALA A 120 7.75 1.98 -2.17
N ASN A 121 6.85 2.81 -1.65
CA ASN A 121 6.25 3.92 -2.41
C ASN A 121 7.33 4.92 -2.87
N ILE A 122 8.24 5.33 -1.98
CA ILE A 122 9.33 6.25 -2.33
C ILE A 122 10.23 5.62 -3.38
N PHE A 123 10.64 4.36 -3.18
CA PHE A 123 11.51 3.63 -4.10
C PHE A 123 10.92 3.59 -5.51
N LEU A 124 9.69 3.12 -5.65
CA LEU A 124 9.09 2.93 -6.96
C LEU A 124 8.78 4.27 -7.66
N ASN A 125 8.33 5.29 -6.90
CA ASN A 125 8.10 6.64 -7.44
C ASN A 125 9.39 7.38 -7.86
N ARG A 126 10.59 6.90 -7.47
CA ARG A 126 11.86 7.46 -7.93
C ARG A 126 12.27 6.99 -9.32
N ILE A 127 11.78 5.83 -9.73
CA ILE A 127 12.12 5.21 -11.02
C ILE A 127 10.99 5.30 -12.05
N THR A 128 9.85 5.90 -11.68
CA THR A 128 8.72 6.17 -12.57
C THR A 128 8.58 7.68 -12.83
N ASP A 129 8.17 8.07 -14.03
CA ASP A 129 7.87 9.46 -14.38
C ASP A 129 6.44 9.87 -13.99
N THR A 130 5.64 8.91 -13.58
CA THR A 130 4.24 9.06 -13.17
C THR A 130 4.06 8.70 -11.70
N LYS A 131 3.25 9.47 -10.97
CA LYS A 131 2.92 9.15 -9.58
C LYS A 131 2.14 7.85 -9.49
N ILE A 132 2.68 6.89 -8.76
CA ILE A 132 2.10 5.57 -8.52
C ILE A 132 1.84 5.34 -7.02
N THR A 133 1.04 4.34 -6.72
CA THR A 133 0.75 3.90 -5.35
C THR A 133 1.19 2.47 -5.15
N VAL A 134 1.91 2.19 -4.08
CA VAL A 134 2.25 0.83 -3.64
C VAL A 134 1.39 0.46 -2.44
N ILE A 135 0.77 -0.72 -2.50
CA ILE A 135 0.06 -1.35 -1.39
C ILE A 135 0.80 -2.64 -1.05
N ILE A 136 1.16 -2.81 0.22
CA ILE A 136 1.75 -4.07 0.69
C ILE A 136 0.74 -4.73 1.63
N ASP A 137 0.42 -5.99 1.37
CA ASP A 137 -0.31 -6.86 2.28
C ASP A 137 0.57 -8.01 2.75
N ALA A 138 0.46 -8.35 4.00
CA ALA A 138 1.30 -9.34 4.65
C ALA A 138 0.41 -10.33 5.43
N GLY A 139 0.20 -11.52 4.88
CA GLY A 139 -0.54 -12.60 5.52
C GLY A 139 -1.97 -12.24 5.92
N ASN A 140 -2.67 -11.46 5.09
CA ASN A 140 -4.03 -10.94 5.37
C ASN A 140 -4.08 -10.10 6.67
N TYR A 141 -2.96 -9.44 7.00
CA TYR A 141 -2.87 -8.65 8.24
C TYR A 141 -3.94 -7.57 8.32
N ARG A 142 -4.22 -6.89 7.20
CA ARG A 142 -5.19 -5.78 7.17
C ARG A 142 -6.59 -6.22 7.57
N GLU A 143 -7.03 -7.38 7.09
CA GLU A 143 -8.34 -7.95 7.42
C GLU A 143 -8.38 -8.38 8.90
N LYS A 144 -7.41 -9.19 9.33
CA LYS A 144 -7.29 -9.59 10.73
C LYS A 144 -7.20 -8.40 11.69
N ARG A 145 -6.48 -7.35 11.28
CA ARG A 145 -6.33 -6.14 12.09
C ARG A 145 -7.63 -5.35 12.18
N ARG A 146 -8.40 -5.29 11.10
CA ARG A 146 -9.73 -4.68 11.09
C ARG A 146 -10.67 -5.38 12.07
N GLU A 147 -10.72 -6.72 12.06
CA GLU A 147 -11.51 -7.51 13.01
C GLU A 147 -11.09 -7.28 14.46
N GLN A 148 -9.79 -7.20 14.72
CA GLN A 148 -9.26 -6.88 16.04
C GLN A 148 -9.68 -5.47 16.48
N LEU A 149 -9.57 -4.48 15.59
CA LEU A 149 -9.99 -3.11 15.86
C LEU A 149 -11.49 -3.04 16.15
N GLU A 150 -12.31 -3.79 15.43
CA GLU A 150 -13.75 -3.86 15.69
C GLU A 150 -14.05 -4.33 17.11
N LYS A 151 -13.42 -5.41 17.57
CA LYS A 151 -13.54 -5.90 18.95
C LYS A 151 -13.09 -4.87 19.97
N ILE A 152 -11.95 -4.21 19.71
CA ILE A 152 -11.41 -3.15 20.59
C ILE A 152 -12.37 -1.99 20.69
N VAL A 153 -12.92 -1.54 19.56
CA VAL A 153 -13.84 -0.40 19.48
C VAL A 153 -15.14 -0.70 20.21
N LEU A 154 -15.75 -1.86 19.97
CA LEU A 154 -16.99 -2.27 20.65
C LEU A 154 -16.79 -2.34 22.17
N ALA A 155 -15.70 -2.96 22.64
CA ALA A 155 -15.37 -3.00 24.06
C ALA A 155 -15.11 -1.58 24.64
N ALA A 156 -14.51 -0.70 23.86
CA ALA A 156 -14.25 0.68 24.29
C ALA A 156 -15.53 1.52 24.33
N ILE A 157 -16.49 1.29 23.41
CA ILE A 157 -17.81 1.93 23.43
C ILE A 157 -18.56 1.54 24.71
N GLU A 158 -18.60 0.26 25.06
CA GLU A 158 -19.24 -0.19 26.32
C GLU A 158 -18.60 0.45 27.56
N ARG A 159 -17.27 0.58 27.57
CA ARG A 159 -16.57 1.28 28.66
C ARG A 159 -16.84 2.77 28.67
N ALA A 160 -16.95 3.41 27.49
CA ALA A 160 -17.24 4.84 27.38
C ALA A 160 -18.66 5.16 27.88
N ARG A 161 -19.64 4.29 27.63
CA ARG A 161 -21.01 4.41 28.18
C ARG A 161 -21.01 4.50 29.70
N LYS A 162 -20.17 3.67 30.36
CA LYS A 162 -20.06 3.63 31.82
C LYS A 162 -19.22 4.77 32.39
N ASN A 163 -18.08 5.04 31.78
CA ASN A 163 -17.05 5.93 32.33
C ASN A 163 -17.05 7.34 31.69
N GLY A 164 -17.92 7.56 30.71
CA GLY A 164 -17.99 8.82 29.98
C GLY A 164 -17.06 8.89 28.78
N LYS A 165 -15.79 8.52 28.92
CA LYS A 165 -14.84 8.47 27.79
C LYS A 165 -13.74 7.44 27.97
N VAL A 166 -13.20 6.96 26.85
CA VAL A 166 -12.09 6.00 26.75
C VAL A 166 -11.10 6.48 25.72
N LYS A 167 -9.80 6.42 26.05
CA LYS A 167 -8.69 6.64 25.11
C LYS A 167 -8.21 5.28 24.62
N LEU A 168 -8.06 5.14 23.31
CA LEU A 168 -7.41 3.96 22.70
C LEU A 168 -5.90 4.15 22.63
N ASP A 169 -5.17 3.07 22.37
CA ASP A 169 -3.73 3.15 22.14
C ASP A 169 -3.40 3.97 20.87
N PRO A 170 -2.23 4.60 20.82
CA PRO A 170 -1.77 5.27 19.61
C PRO A 170 -1.76 4.34 18.40
N MET A 171 -2.28 4.82 17.26
CA MET A 171 -2.41 4.04 16.04
C MET A 171 -2.28 4.92 14.80
N PHE A 172 -1.97 4.31 13.66
CA PHE A 172 -1.84 5.02 12.39
C PHE A 172 -3.12 5.70 11.92
N ALA A 173 -2.98 6.69 11.04
CA ALA A 173 -4.10 7.45 10.50
C ALA A 173 -5.16 6.55 9.83
N PHE A 174 -4.74 5.50 9.09
CA PHE A 174 -5.66 4.56 8.46
C PHE A 174 -6.45 3.73 9.49
N GLU A 175 -5.82 3.32 10.61
CA GLU A 175 -6.49 2.60 11.68
C GLU A 175 -7.48 3.51 12.41
N ARG A 176 -7.09 4.77 12.69
CA ARG A 176 -8.00 5.75 13.28
C ARG A 176 -9.24 5.98 12.42
N LYS A 177 -9.08 5.97 11.08
CA LYS A 177 -10.20 6.03 10.15
C LYS A 177 -11.15 4.85 10.32
N ILE A 178 -10.63 3.62 10.43
CA ILE A 178 -11.41 2.40 10.68
C ILE A 178 -12.17 2.51 12.00
N VAL A 179 -11.52 2.97 13.09
CA VAL A 179 -12.16 3.19 14.37
C VAL A 179 -13.33 4.17 14.27
N HIS A 180 -13.14 5.31 13.58
CA HIS A 180 -14.20 6.28 13.34
C HIS A 180 -15.36 5.71 12.52
N GLU A 181 -15.07 4.89 11.50
CA GLU A 181 -16.06 4.23 10.66
C GLU A 181 -16.91 3.23 11.46
N ILE A 182 -16.30 2.41 12.31
CA ILE A 182 -17.00 1.44 13.17
C ILE A 182 -17.90 2.21 14.17
N ALA A 183 -17.34 3.23 14.81
CA ALA A 183 -18.07 3.99 15.82
C ALA A 183 -19.26 4.80 15.27
N LYS A 184 -19.27 5.17 13.98
CA LYS A 184 -20.42 5.85 13.34
C LYS A 184 -21.73 5.08 13.43
N ASN A 185 -21.68 3.76 13.56
CA ASN A 185 -22.87 2.91 13.71
C ASN A 185 -23.48 3.02 15.11
N HIS A 186 -22.82 3.68 16.05
CA HIS A 186 -23.24 3.88 17.44
C HIS A 186 -23.52 5.35 17.71
N ARG A 187 -24.81 5.75 17.62
CA ARG A 187 -25.25 7.15 17.75
C ARG A 187 -25.08 7.74 19.15
N ASP A 188 -24.90 6.89 20.14
CA ASP A 188 -24.77 7.23 21.56
C ASP A 188 -23.32 7.56 21.99
N VAL A 189 -22.38 7.49 21.04
CA VAL A 189 -20.99 7.91 21.22
C VAL A 189 -20.53 8.82 20.08
N HIS A 190 -19.53 9.65 20.35
CA HIS A 190 -18.77 10.36 19.33
C HIS A 190 -17.27 10.05 19.47
N THR A 191 -16.52 10.25 18.38
CA THR A 191 -15.10 9.94 18.35
C THR A 191 -14.30 11.06 17.71
N TYR A 192 -13.11 11.31 18.27
CA TYR A 192 -12.15 12.26 17.73
C TYR A 192 -10.73 11.77 17.95
N SER A 193 -9.77 12.25 17.14
CA SER A 193 -8.36 11.92 17.27
C SER A 193 -7.62 13.02 18.01
N GLU A 194 -6.81 12.63 19.03
CA GLU A 194 -6.06 13.52 19.90
C GLU A 194 -4.55 13.14 19.87
N GLY A 195 -3.67 14.09 20.19
CA GLY A 195 -2.24 13.90 20.21
C GLY A 195 -1.55 14.19 18.87
N LEU A 196 -0.22 14.05 18.86
CA LEU A 196 0.66 14.25 17.69
C LEU A 196 1.21 12.91 17.19
N GLU A 197 1.46 12.82 15.87
CA GLU A 197 2.16 11.65 15.32
C GLU A 197 3.57 11.52 15.95
N PRO A 198 4.04 10.32 16.22
CA PRO A 198 3.45 9.00 15.97
C PRO A 198 2.59 8.46 17.13
N TYR A 199 2.25 9.29 18.11
CA TYR A 199 1.52 8.91 19.34
C TYR A 199 0.05 9.32 19.32
N ARG A 200 -0.49 9.69 18.16
CA ARG A 200 -1.87 10.11 18.00
C ARG A 200 -2.84 8.93 18.15
N TYR A 201 -3.90 9.13 18.92
CA TYR A 201 -4.89 8.10 19.28
C TYR A 201 -6.32 8.57 19.05
N VAL A 202 -7.27 7.64 19.15
CA VAL A 202 -8.71 7.96 19.10
C VAL A 202 -9.27 7.98 20.51
N VAL A 203 -10.10 8.96 20.80
CA VAL A 203 -10.96 9.05 21.98
C VAL A 203 -12.37 8.67 21.56
N ILE A 204 -13.00 7.79 22.35
CA ILE A 204 -14.43 7.45 22.24
C ILE A 204 -15.11 8.03 23.46
N GLU A 205 -16.10 8.89 23.26
CA GLU A 205 -16.81 9.59 24.33
C GLU A 205 -18.32 9.39 24.20
N ALA A 206 -18.97 9.01 25.29
CA ALA A 206 -20.40 8.81 25.35
C ALA A 206 -21.17 10.13 25.32
N ASN A 207 -22.22 10.23 24.50
CA ASN A 207 -23.16 11.33 24.47
C ASN A 207 -24.03 11.31 25.72
N LYS A 208 -24.76 12.40 25.97
CA LYS A 208 -25.73 12.47 27.08
C LYS A 208 -26.77 11.36 27.05
N GLU A 209 -27.16 10.89 25.87
CA GLU A 209 -28.10 9.78 25.68
C GLU A 209 -27.47 8.42 26.03
N GLY A 210 -26.22 8.20 25.70
CA GLY A 210 -25.46 6.97 26.03
C GLY A 210 -25.33 6.80 27.55
N ARG A 211 -25.04 7.89 28.29
CA ARG A 211 -24.96 7.88 29.75
C ARG A 211 -26.30 7.59 30.40
N ARG A 212 -27.40 8.24 29.95
CA ARG A 212 -28.75 8.01 30.47
C ARG A 212 -29.24 6.57 30.28
N ASN A 213 -28.85 5.90 29.20
CA ASN A 213 -29.24 4.52 28.93
C ASN A 213 -28.54 3.52 29.87
N GLU A 214 -27.28 3.78 30.24
CA GLU A 214 -26.55 2.94 31.19
C GLU A 214 -27.09 3.14 32.62
N ASP A 215 -27.38 4.36 33.03
CA ASP A 215 -28.02 4.63 34.33
C ASP A 215 -29.36 3.91 34.44
N ARG A 216 -30.20 3.95 33.41
CA ARG A 216 -31.47 3.20 33.37
C ARG A 216 -31.30 1.69 33.44
N LYS A 217 -30.30 1.10 32.78
CA LYS A 217 -29.99 -0.33 32.89
C LYS A 217 -29.55 -0.70 34.28
N HIS A 218 -28.74 0.12 34.92
CA HIS A 218 -28.26 -0.11 36.29
C HIS A 218 -29.42 -0.10 37.30
N TYR A 219 -30.32 0.90 37.21
CA TYR A 219 -31.52 0.95 38.01
C TYR A 219 -32.47 -0.24 37.80
N ARG A 220 -32.61 -0.70 36.56
CA ARG A 220 -33.47 -1.84 36.20
C ARG A 220 -32.93 -3.16 36.75
N ASN A 221 -31.61 -3.39 36.66
CA ASN A 221 -30.96 -4.60 37.18
C ASN A 221 -30.93 -4.60 38.74
N ALA A 222 -30.82 -3.44 39.35
CA ALA A 222 -30.92 -3.30 40.81
C ALA A 222 -32.36 -3.53 41.32
N ALA A 223 -33.37 -3.25 40.52
CA ALA A 223 -34.78 -3.43 40.87
C ALA A 223 -35.29 -4.87 40.60
N THR A 224 -34.60 -5.66 39.80
CA THR A 224 -34.93 -7.07 39.50
C THR A 224 -34.09 -8.12 40.24
N GLY A 225 -33.19 -7.68 41.09
CA GLY A 225 -32.34 -8.48 41.96
C GLY A 225 -32.99 -8.67 43.37
N ASN A 226 -34.08 -9.40 43.38
CA ASN A 226 -34.62 -10.06 44.59
C ASN A 226 -34.90 -11.49 44.27
#